data_0fb388099d262a653a807d2ad63e805a
#
_entry.id   0fb388099d262a653a807d2ad63e805a
#
_cell.length_a   1.000
_cell.length_b   1.000
_cell.length_c   1.000
_cell.angle_alpha   90.00
_cell.angle_beta   90.00
_cell.angle_gamma   90.00
#
_symmetry.space_group_name_H-M   'P 1'
#
loop_
_entity.id
_entity.type
_entity.pdbx_description
1 polymer ?
#
loop_
_entity_poly.entity_id
_entity_poly.type
_entity_poly.pdbx_seq_one_letter_code
_entity_poly.pdbx_strand_id
1 'polypeptide(L)'
;MILIRLVILSLFFFTQVQGDTIYNLIKIPNLEIYEINTSNKLRYLYAKQPFTIGVDNNINCYNSEKKDLDQKYNIIERNLNKYDQEFLKKINLKYIVLCQKLSISGILTAGIPDHKMKTLIIDIKFNSKHFERVIHHEVFHIINDGFKEYFNEKKWSKLNDEDFKYTACSTCSDKTGLFVYKEFNGFFTEYSKSTASEDMAEVYSHIISDKNIVEFRTNKDPILKKKVEFIKKNILKIDKNFVF
;
A
#
# COMPACT_ATOMS: atom_id res chain seq x y z
N MET A 1 6.28 -67.14 -34.21
CA MET A 1 7.24 -66.22 -33.61
C MET A 1 6.63 -64.84 -33.70
N ILE A 2 6.04 -64.37 -32.61
CA ILE A 2 5.40 -63.04 -32.52
C ILE A 2 6.36 -62.09 -31.77
N LEU A 3 6.91 -61.12 -32.50
CA LEU A 3 7.75 -60.06 -31.91
C LEU A 3 6.86 -59.06 -31.19
N ILE A 4 6.90 -59.01 -29.84
CA ILE A 4 6.29 -57.97 -29.02
C ILE A 4 7.25 -56.78 -29.02
N ARG A 5 6.88 -55.71 -29.71
CA ARG A 5 7.56 -54.42 -29.59
C ARG A 5 7.10 -53.73 -28.30
N LEU A 6 7.99 -53.65 -27.31
CA LEU A 6 7.81 -52.81 -26.12
C LEU A 6 7.94 -51.35 -26.53
N VAL A 7 6.84 -50.62 -26.49
CA VAL A 7 6.84 -49.16 -26.60
C VAL A 7 7.05 -48.60 -25.18
N ILE A 8 8.27 -48.12 -24.90
CA ILE A 8 8.57 -47.39 -23.66
C ILE A 8 8.00 -45.99 -23.83
N LEU A 9 6.86 -45.76 -23.20
CA LEU A 9 6.27 -44.42 -23.06
C LEU A 9 7.04 -43.69 -21.97
N SER A 10 8.02 -42.86 -22.32
CA SER A 10 8.68 -41.96 -21.38
C SER A 10 7.72 -40.82 -21.07
N LEU A 11 7.06 -40.94 -19.93
CA LEU A 11 6.32 -39.84 -19.32
C LEU A 11 7.32 -38.75 -18.84
N PHE A 12 7.54 -37.75 -19.68
CA PHE A 12 8.16 -36.50 -19.24
C PHE A 12 7.19 -35.81 -18.31
N PHE A 13 7.38 -35.97 -17.01
CA PHE A 13 6.83 -35.04 -16.03
C PHE A 13 7.50 -33.67 -16.22
N PHE A 14 6.88 -32.81 -17.00
CA PHE A 14 7.16 -31.39 -16.94
C PHE A 14 6.71 -30.92 -15.55
N THR A 15 7.63 -30.87 -14.61
CA THR A 15 7.45 -30.04 -13.43
C THR A 15 7.31 -28.61 -13.95
N GLN A 16 6.09 -28.11 -14.03
CA GLN A 16 5.86 -26.69 -14.17
C GLN A 16 6.52 -26.04 -12.96
N VAL A 17 7.72 -25.54 -13.17
CA VAL A 17 8.29 -24.55 -12.26
C VAL A 17 7.32 -23.38 -12.33
N GLN A 18 6.44 -23.28 -11.33
CA GLN A 18 5.58 -22.12 -11.16
C GLN A 18 6.47 -20.91 -10.99
N GLY A 19 6.76 -20.24 -12.09
CA GLY A 19 7.35 -18.93 -12.14
C GLY A 19 6.34 -17.86 -11.70
N ASP A 20 5.63 -18.09 -10.58
CA ASP A 20 4.55 -17.24 -10.07
C ASP A 20 4.97 -15.79 -9.83
N THR A 21 6.26 -15.57 -9.75
CA THR A 21 6.79 -14.30 -9.26
C THR A 21 7.02 -13.29 -10.38
N ILE A 22 7.50 -13.75 -11.53
CA ILE A 22 7.78 -12.88 -12.68
C ILE A 22 6.52 -12.66 -13.52
N TYR A 23 5.63 -13.62 -13.56
CA TYR A 23 4.45 -13.57 -14.40
C TYR A 23 3.46 -12.44 -14.03
N ASN A 24 3.32 -12.15 -12.73
CA ASN A 24 2.47 -11.05 -12.27
C ASN A 24 3.09 -9.66 -12.50
N LEU A 25 4.44 -9.59 -12.57
CA LEU A 25 5.16 -8.36 -12.89
C LEU A 25 5.23 -8.06 -14.40
N ILE A 26 4.95 -9.02 -15.27
CA ILE A 26 4.87 -8.82 -16.73
C ILE A 26 3.80 -7.76 -17.11
N LYS A 27 2.84 -7.50 -16.25
CA LYS A 27 1.86 -6.44 -16.47
C LYS A 27 2.45 -5.04 -16.34
N ILE A 28 3.59 -4.89 -15.69
CA ILE A 28 4.36 -3.65 -15.62
C ILE A 28 5.64 -3.86 -16.42
N PRO A 29 5.73 -3.31 -17.65
CA PRO A 29 6.87 -3.54 -18.51
C PRO A 29 8.13 -2.79 -17.99
N ASN A 30 9.30 -3.27 -18.38
CA ASN A 30 10.59 -2.61 -18.17
C ASN A 30 10.98 -2.38 -16.70
N LEU A 31 10.57 -3.29 -15.80
CA LEU A 31 11.05 -3.28 -14.43
C LEU A 31 12.39 -4.03 -14.32
N GLU A 32 13.29 -3.45 -13.53
CA GLU A 32 14.53 -4.11 -13.10
C GLU A 32 14.53 -4.34 -11.58
N ILE A 33 15.26 -5.36 -11.16
CA ILE A 33 15.44 -5.65 -9.74
C ILE A 33 16.39 -4.60 -9.15
N TYR A 34 15.95 -3.95 -8.07
CA TYR A 34 16.79 -3.09 -7.26
C TYR A 34 17.37 -3.85 -6.06
N GLU A 35 16.52 -4.49 -5.25
CA GLU A 35 16.93 -5.28 -4.09
C GLU A 35 15.90 -6.39 -3.79
N ILE A 36 16.37 -7.61 -3.51
CA ILE A 36 15.54 -8.78 -3.19
C ILE A 36 15.95 -9.49 -1.91
N ASN A 37 17.14 -9.17 -1.34
CA ASN A 37 17.67 -9.80 -0.14
C ASN A 37 17.30 -9.01 1.12
N THR A 38 16.02 -8.68 1.28
CA THR A 38 15.50 -7.90 2.39
C THR A 38 15.10 -8.75 3.59
N SER A 39 15.15 -8.18 4.80
CA SER A 39 14.81 -8.87 6.04
C SER A 39 13.35 -9.35 6.07
N ASN A 40 12.42 -8.56 5.54
CA ASN A 40 10.99 -8.84 5.49
C ASN A 40 10.53 -9.51 4.20
N LYS A 41 11.47 -9.92 3.30
CA LYS A 41 11.22 -10.61 2.03
C LYS A 41 10.45 -9.81 0.97
N LEU A 42 10.30 -8.50 1.15
CA LEU A 42 9.85 -7.63 0.07
C LEU A 42 10.89 -7.58 -1.05
N ARG A 43 10.40 -7.46 -2.27
CA ARG A 43 11.22 -7.34 -3.46
C ARG A 43 11.05 -5.95 -4.05
N TYR A 44 12.14 -5.22 -4.12
CA TYR A 44 12.17 -3.87 -4.66
C TYR A 44 12.57 -3.90 -6.12
N LEU A 45 11.74 -3.30 -6.94
CA LEU A 45 11.89 -3.18 -8.39
C LEU A 45 11.81 -1.70 -8.75
N TYR A 46 12.40 -1.32 -9.86
CA TYR A 46 12.30 0.05 -10.33
C TYR A 46 12.01 0.13 -11.82
N ALA A 47 11.38 1.21 -12.23
CA ALA A 47 11.10 1.48 -13.63
C ALA A 47 12.37 2.00 -14.32
N LYS A 48 12.91 1.24 -15.26
CA LYS A 48 14.02 1.67 -16.11
C LYS A 48 13.56 2.55 -17.26
N GLN A 49 12.33 2.36 -17.70
CA GLN A 49 11.66 3.16 -18.71
C GLN A 49 10.28 3.56 -18.21
N PRO A 50 9.69 4.63 -18.74
CA PRO A 50 8.29 4.96 -18.43
C PRO A 50 7.38 3.79 -18.77
N PHE A 51 6.34 3.63 -17.95
CA PHE A 51 5.30 2.64 -18.22
C PHE A 51 3.91 3.25 -18.05
N THR A 52 2.96 2.64 -18.74
CA THR A 52 1.54 2.93 -18.65
C THR A 52 0.78 1.63 -18.43
N ILE A 53 -0.07 1.58 -17.40
CA ILE A 53 -0.85 0.41 -17.00
C ILE A 53 -2.24 0.84 -16.48
N GLY A 54 -3.00 -0.12 -15.99
CA GLY A 54 -4.32 0.10 -15.41
C GLY A 54 -5.44 0.00 -16.44
N VAL A 55 -6.67 0.27 -15.99
CA VAL A 55 -7.84 0.29 -16.86
C VAL A 55 -7.72 1.49 -17.80
N ASP A 56 -7.87 1.26 -19.10
CA ASP A 56 -7.72 2.29 -20.14
C ASP A 56 -6.37 3.05 -20.08
N ASN A 57 -5.31 2.38 -19.62
CA ASN A 57 -3.98 2.97 -19.50
C ASN A 57 -3.94 4.26 -18.65
N ASN A 58 -4.71 4.29 -17.58
CA ASN A 58 -4.87 5.48 -16.75
C ASN A 58 -3.79 5.68 -15.69
N ILE A 59 -2.90 4.72 -15.48
CA ILE A 59 -1.77 4.83 -14.53
C ILE A 59 -0.49 5.02 -15.32
N ASN A 60 0.20 6.12 -15.05
CA ASN A 60 1.47 6.44 -15.69
C ASN A 60 2.57 6.61 -14.64
N CYS A 61 3.76 6.11 -14.93
CA CYS A 61 4.95 6.35 -14.12
C CYS A 61 6.19 6.47 -14.98
N TYR A 62 7.11 7.33 -14.57
CA TYR A 62 8.35 7.57 -15.30
C TYR A 62 9.49 6.77 -14.68
N ASN A 63 10.53 6.58 -15.46
CA ASN A 63 11.76 5.90 -15.05
C ASN A 63 12.45 6.59 -13.87
N SER A 64 13.11 5.80 -13.05
CA SER A 64 13.90 6.27 -11.92
C SER A 64 15.38 6.14 -12.23
N GLU A 65 16.15 7.17 -11.92
CA GLU A 65 17.61 7.10 -11.96
C GLU A 65 18.15 6.45 -10.68
N LYS A 66 19.22 5.68 -10.81
CA LYS A 66 19.82 4.97 -9.67
C LYS A 66 20.16 5.91 -8.52
N LYS A 67 20.68 7.10 -8.80
CA LYS A 67 21.00 8.12 -7.78
C LYS A 67 19.78 8.50 -6.93
N ASP A 68 18.63 8.67 -7.56
CA ASP A 68 17.39 9.02 -6.87
C ASP A 68 16.85 7.85 -6.03
N LEU A 69 17.00 6.63 -6.55
CA LEU A 69 16.65 5.41 -5.83
C LEU A 69 17.51 5.26 -4.56
N ASP A 70 18.83 5.40 -4.69
CA ASP A 70 19.77 5.27 -3.57
C ASP A 70 19.49 6.29 -2.45
N GLN A 71 19.02 7.48 -2.80
CA GLN A 71 18.61 8.50 -1.82
C GLN A 71 17.33 8.16 -1.05
N LYS A 72 16.38 7.46 -1.70
CA LYS A 72 15.05 7.18 -1.11
C LYS A 72 14.91 5.78 -0.55
N TYR A 73 15.66 4.84 -1.06
CA TYR A 73 15.56 3.43 -0.68
C TYR A 73 15.63 3.20 0.83
N ASN A 74 16.64 3.76 1.50
CA ASN A 74 16.82 3.59 2.94
C ASN A 74 15.61 4.09 3.75
N ILE A 75 14.94 5.14 3.29
CA ILE A 75 13.73 5.66 3.94
C ILE A 75 12.57 4.68 3.73
N ILE A 76 12.38 4.19 2.51
CA ILE A 76 11.30 3.26 2.17
C ILE A 76 11.50 1.94 2.91
N GLU A 77 12.69 1.37 2.84
CA GLU A 77 13.04 0.11 3.51
C GLU A 77 12.84 0.21 5.03
N ARG A 78 13.37 1.26 5.68
CA ARG A 78 13.19 1.47 7.13
C ARG A 78 11.72 1.50 7.53
N ASN A 79 10.86 2.16 6.75
CA ASN A 79 9.43 2.23 7.04
C ASN A 79 8.73 0.90 6.78
N LEU A 80 9.07 0.19 5.71
CA LEU A 80 8.48 -1.11 5.41
C LEU A 80 9.01 -2.25 6.29
N ASN A 81 10.20 -2.10 6.89
CA ASN A 81 10.73 -3.05 7.88
C ASN A 81 10.01 -2.97 9.25
N LYS A 82 9.09 -2.01 9.45
CA LYS A 82 8.15 -2.05 10.58
C LYS A 82 7.14 -3.20 10.47
N TYR A 83 7.01 -3.79 9.30
CA TYR A 83 6.15 -4.94 9.02
C TYR A 83 7.01 -6.20 8.90
N ASP A 84 6.73 -7.21 9.72
CA ASP A 84 7.39 -8.50 9.60
C ASP A 84 6.91 -9.29 8.36
N GLN A 85 7.66 -10.32 8.01
CA GLN A 85 7.37 -11.15 6.84
C GLN A 85 5.99 -11.80 6.90
N GLU A 86 5.56 -12.26 8.08
CA GLU A 86 4.29 -12.98 8.24
C GLU A 86 3.11 -12.02 8.07
N PHE A 87 3.21 -10.80 8.60
CA PHE A 87 2.21 -9.78 8.38
C PHE A 87 2.09 -9.39 6.89
N LEU A 88 3.24 -9.12 6.25
CA LEU A 88 3.27 -8.79 4.81
C LEU A 88 2.66 -9.90 3.94
N LYS A 89 2.91 -11.16 4.30
CA LYS A 89 2.29 -12.31 3.63
C LYS A 89 0.77 -12.36 3.84
N LYS A 90 0.29 -12.08 5.06
CA LYS A 90 -1.15 -12.03 5.37
C LYS A 90 -1.86 -10.94 4.57
N ILE A 91 -1.27 -9.76 4.45
CA ILE A 91 -1.84 -8.64 3.68
C ILE A 91 -1.56 -8.76 2.18
N ASN A 92 -0.90 -9.82 1.73
CA ASN A 92 -0.61 -10.10 0.33
C ASN A 92 0.29 -9.05 -0.35
N LEU A 93 1.23 -8.42 0.38
CA LEU A 93 2.21 -7.49 -0.17
C LEU A 93 3.56 -8.18 -0.38
N LYS A 94 4.11 -8.11 -1.59
CA LYS A 94 5.36 -8.79 -1.97
C LYS A 94 6.31 -7.89 -2.77
N TYR A 95 5.79 -7.01 -3.58
CA TYR A 95 6.56 -6.21 -4.52
C TYR A 95 6.40 -4.71 -4.24
N ILE A 96 7.52 -4.00 -4.25
CA ILE A 96 7.56 -2.55 -4.21
C ILE A 96 8.15 -2.08 -5.54
N VAL A 97 7.38 -1.30 -6.29
CA VAL A 97 7.80 -0.74 -7.58
C VAL A 97 8.10 0.74 -7.39
N LEU A 98 9.34 1.12 -7.68
CA LEU A 98 9.85 2.48 -7.51
C LEU A 98 9.89 3.20 -8.86
N CYS A 99 9.26 4.35 -8.96
CA CYS A 99 9.22 5.16 -10.15
C CYS A 99 9.07 6.65 -9.82
N GLN A 100 8.96 7.52 -10.81
CA GLN A 100 8.82 8.97 -10.61
C GLN A 100 7.57 9.50 -11.30
N LYS A 101 7.01 10.59 -10.78
CA LYS A 101 5.83 11.27 -11.34
C LYS A 101 4.68 10.31 -11.59
N LEU A 102 4.42 9.46 -10.57
CA LEU A 102 3.30 8.53 -10.58
C LEU A 102 1.98 9.30 -10.67
N SER A 103 1.11 8.90 -11.57
CA SER A 103 -0.20 9.54 -11.74
C SER A 103 -1.28 8.51 -12.08
N ILE A 104 -2.51 8.81 -11.68
CA ILE A 104 -3.72 8.09 -12.07
C ILE A 104 -4.69 9.08 -12.72
N SER A 105 -5.11 8.82 -13.95
CA SER A 105 -5.98 9.71 -14.74
C SER A 105 -5.44 11.14 -14.80
N GLY A 106 -4.12 11.32 -14.88
CA GLY A 106 -3.43 12.61 -14.92
C GLY A 106 -3.23 13.29 -13.56
N ILE A 107 -3.75 12.75 -12.46
CA ILE A 107 -3.58 13.28 -11.12
C ILE A 107 -2.35 12.64 -10.47
N LEU A 108 -1.38 13.45 -10.03
CA LEU A 108 -0.19 12.97 -9.33
C LEU A 108 -0.58 12.32 -8.00
N THR A 109 0.00 11.16 -7.71
CA THR A 109 -0.21 10.41 -6.47
C THR A 109 1.11 9.92 -5.89
N ALA A 110 1.14 9.69 -4.59
CA ALA A 110 2.31 9.20 -3.87
C ALA A 110 2.54 7.71 -4.05
N GLY A 111 1.47 6.94 -4.15
CA GLY A 111 1.51 5.51 -4.32
C GLY A 111 0.23 4.98 -4.99
N ILE A 112 0.33 3.76 -5.48
CA ILE A 112 -0.81 3.00 -6.01
C ILE A 112 -0.69 1.58 -5.46
N PRO A 113 -1.57 1.19 -4.53
CA PRO A 113 -1.64 -0.16 -4.00
C PRO A 113 -2.41 -1.08 -4.94
N ASP A 114 -1.95 -2.32 -5.10
CA ASP A 114 -2.68 -3.37 -5.79
C ASP A 114 -2.54 -4.69 -5.02
N HIS A 115 -3.54 -5.00 -4.22
CA HIS A 115 -3.60 -6.23 -3.42
C HIS A 115 -3.58 -7.50 -4.30
N LYS A 116 -4.23 -7.48 -5.48
CA LYS A 116 -4.28 -8.65 -6.38
C LYS A 116 -2.92 -8.92 -7.02
N MET A 117 -2.21 -7.87 -7.41
CA MET A 117 -0.84 -7.96 -7.94
C MET A 117 0.22 -8.07 -6.84
N LYS A 118 -0.16 -8.02 -5.57
CA LYS A 118 0.76 -8.07 -4.42
C LYS A 118 1.79 -6.94 -4.45
N THR A 119 1.41 -5.79 -4.99
CA THR A 119 2.33 -4.71 -5.37
C THR A 119 1.90 -3.38 -4.78
N LEU A 120 2.88 -2.62 -4.35
CA LEU A 120 2.76 -1.20 -4.06
C LEU A 120 3.71 -0.43 -4.97
N ILE A 121 3.16 0.45 -5.80
CA ILE A 121 3.95 1.39 -6.62
C ILE A 121 4.14 2.66 -5.81
N ILE A 122 5.36 3.19 -5.75
CA ILE A 122 5.71 4.40 -4.96
C ILE A 122 6.39 5.41 -5.85
N ASP A 123 5.91 6.65 -5.83
CA ASP A 123 6.60 7.81 -6.42
C ASP A 123 7.74 8.27 -5.49
N ILE A 124 8.98 8.00 -5.86
CA ILE A 124 10.16 8.37 -5.06
C ILE A 124 10.42 9.88 -5.03
N LYS A 125 9.75 10.67 -5.85
CA LYS A 125 9.82 12.15 -5.88
C LYS A 125 8.66 12.83 -5.17
N PHE A 126 7.71 12.06 -4.64
CA PHE A 126 6.61 12.64 -3.87
C PHE A 126 7.11 13.47 -2.69
N ASN A 127 6.28 14.41 -2.24
CA ASN A 127 6.59 15.37 -1.19
C ASN A 127 7.36 14.77 -0.01
N SER A 128 8.62 15.18 0.15
CA SER A 128 9.55 14.62 1.14
C SER A 128 9.07 14.77 2.58
N LYS A 129 8.30 15.82 2.90
CA LYS A 129 7.84 16.13 4.26
C LYS A 129 6.84 15.08 4.82
N HIS A 130 6.04 14.50 3.94
CA HIS A 130 5.01 13.51 4.32
C HIS A 130 5.33 12.11 3.81
N PHE A 131 6.48 11.93 3.16
CA PHE A 131 6.81 10.71 2.43
C PHE A 131 6.76 9.45 3.29
N GLU A 132 7.33 9.49 4.51
CA GLU A 132 7.33 8.32 5.40
C GLU A 132 5.91 7.91 5.82
N ARG A 133 5.07 8.89 6.16
CA ARG A 133 3.68 8.63 6.53
C ARG A 133 2.86 8.06 5.38
N VAL A 134 3.08 8.61 4.17
CA VAL A 134 2.37 8.16 2.98
C VAL A 134 2.66 6.69 2.64
N ILE A 135 3.88 6.19 2.87
CA ILE A 135 4.18 4.76 2.70
C ILE A 135 3.20 3.90 3.53
N HIS A 136 2.95 4.26 4.78
CA HIS A 136 2.01 3.53 5.64
C HIS A 136 0.56 3.73 5.24
N HIS A 137 0.22 4.90 4.70
CA HIS A 137 -1.09 5.20 4.13
C HIS A 137 -1.41 4.23 2.98
N GLU A 138 -0.50 4.05 2.05
CA GLU A 138 -0.67 3.14 0.91
C GLU A 138 -0.68 1.66 1.33
N VAL A 139 0.12 1.29 2.34
CA VAL A 139 0.06 -0.05 2.93
C VAL A 139 -1.33 -0.32 3.52
N PHE A 140 -1.98 0.70 4.12
CA PHE A 140 -3.34 0.51 4.63
C PHE A 140 -4.35 0.20 3.53
N HIS A 141 -4.24 0.81 2.36
CA HIS A 141 -5.12 0.46 1.24
C HIS A 141 -4.96 -1.01 0.80
N ILE A 142 -3.72 -1.55 0.82
CA ILE A 142 -3.50 -3.00 0.61
C ILE A 142 -4.23 -3.83 1.68
N ILE A 143 -4.13 -3.43 2.95
CA ILE A 143 -4.82 -4.08 4.06
C ILE A 143 -6.33 -4.01 3.88
N ASN A 144 -6.86 -2.82 3.61
CA ASN A 144 -8.30 -2.59 3.45
C ASN A 144 -8.88 -3.40 2.29
N ASP A 145 -8.17 -3.49 1.17
CA ASP A 145 -8.60 -4.29 0.02
C ASP A 145 -8.66 -5.79 0.30
N GLY A 146 -7.73 -6.30 1.12
CA GLY A 146 -7.70 -7.70 1.52
C GLY A 146 -8.70 -8.07 2.62
N PHE A 147 -9.15 -7.09 3.44
CA PHE A 147 -9.92 -7.33 4.66
C PHE A 147 -11.10 -6.33 4.80
N LYS A 148 -11.84 -6.11 3.73
CA LYS A 148 -12.98 -5.15 3.67
C LYS A 148 -14.03 -5.38 4.75
N GLU A 149 -14.21 -6.61 5.20
CA GLU A 149 -15.16 -6.97 6.25
C GLU A 149 -14.76 -6.39 7.62
N TYR A 150 -13.47 -6.15 7.86
CA TYR A 150 -12.99 -5.54 9.11
C TYR A 150 -13.01 -4.01 9.04
N PHE A 151 -12.82 -3.42 7.84
CA PHE A 151 -12.73 -1.98 7.63
C PHE A 151 -13.97 -1.44 6.93
N ASN A 152 -15.14 -1.67 7.52
CA ASN A 152 -16.42 -1.29 6.94
C ASN A 152 -16.64 0.23 7.00
N GLU A 153 -16.70 0.88 5.85
CA GLU A 153 -16.83 2.34 5.71
C GLU A 153 -18.12 2.90 6.35
N LYS A 154 -19.25 2.17 6.31
CA LYS A 154 -20.49 2.61 6.96
C LYS A 154 -20.37 2.63 8.48
N LYS A 155 -19.64 1.65 9.07
CA LYS A 155 -19.37 1.64 10.52
C LYS A 155 -18.38 2.74 10.89
N TRP A 156 -17.37 2.98 10.06
CA TRP A 156 -16.41 4.05 10.23
C TRP A 156 -17.06 5.43 10.20
N SER A 157 -17.89 5.70 9.18
CA SER A 157 -18.58 6.99 9.02
C SER A 157 -19.47 7.35 10.23
N LYS A 158 -20.03 6.35 10.92
CA LYS A 158 -20.83 6.56 12.14
C LYS A 158 -20.00 7.00 13.37
N LEU A 159 -18.68 7.00 13.28
CA LEU A 159 -17.82 7.52 14.35
C LEU A 159 -17.72 9.04 14.31
N ASN A 160 -18.01 9.66 13.17
CA ASN A 160 -18.02 11.12 12.99
C ASN A 160 -19.29 11.75 13.58
N ASP A 161 -19.27 13.07 13.67
CA ASP A 161 -20.48 13.85 14.00
C ASP A 161 -21.58 13.59 12.95
N GLU A 162 -22.84 13.66 13.37
CA GLU A 162 -24.01 13.29 12.54
C GLU A 162 -24.12 14.15 11.27
N ASP A 163 -23.70 15.41 11.34
CA ASP A 163 -23.74 16.36 10.23
C ASP A 163 -22.59 16.16 9.23
N PHE A 164 -21.55 15.39 9.59
CA PHE A 164 -20.40 15.19 8.71
C PHE A 164 -20.68 14.14 7.63
N LYS A 165 -20.31 14.47 6.38
CA LYS A 165 -20.41 13.54 5.23
C LYS A 165 -19.11 13.58 4.42
N TYR A 166 -18.58 12.41 4.11
CA TYR A 166 -17.50 12.26 3.16
C TYR A 166 -17.94 12.64 1.75
N THR A 167 -16.97 12.98 0.89
CA THR A 167 -17.22 13.17 -0.54
C THR A 167 -17.40 11.85 -1.28
N ALA A 168 -17.86 11.88 -2.51
CA ALA A 168 -18.10 10.68 -3.30
C ALA A 168 -16.80 9.96 -3.73
N CYS A 169 -15.71 10.68 -3.91
CA CYS A 169 -14.39 10.13 -4.24
C CYS A 169 -13.27 11.05 -3.76
N SER A 170 -12.06 10.50 -3.55
CA SER A 170 -10.88 11.27 -3.12
C SER A 170 -10.39 12.23 -4.21
N THR A 171 -10.47 11.83 -5.47
CA THR A 171 -10.02 12.64 -6.62
C THR A 171 -11.03 13.73 -7.05
N CYS A 172 -12.28 13.66 -6.60
CA CYS A 172 -13.30 14.69 -6.84
C CYS A 172 -13.45 15.66 -5.66
N SER A 173 -12.58 15.57 -4.67
CA SER A 173 -12.58 16.41 -3.47
C SER A 173 -11.53 17.51 -3.58
N ASP A 174 -11.85 18.68 -3.02
CA ASP A 174 -10.89 19.77 -2.77
C ASP A 174 -10.05 19.56 -1.49
N LYS A 175 -10.34 18.49 -0.75
CA LYS A 175 -9.71 18.11 0.50
C LYS A 175 -8.37 17.42 0.27
N THR A 176 -7.30 18.17 0.06
CA THR A 176 -5.98 17.62 -0.34
C THR A 176 -4.86 17.89 0.68
N GLY A 177 -5.15 18.63 1.75
CA GLY A 177 -4.14 19.03 2.74
C GLY A 177 -3.64 17.85 3.58
N LEU A 178 -2.30 17.66 3.62
CA LEU A 178 -1.63 16.59 4.36
C LEU A 178 -1.06 17.01 5.71
N PHE A 179 -1.19 18.27 6.09
CA PHE A 179 -0.74 18.76 7.40
C PHE A 179 -1.71 18.36 8.49
N VAL A 180 -1.16 18.03 9.66
CA VAL A 180 -1.98 17.74 10.84
C VAL A 180 -2.77 18.98 11.24
N TYR A 181 -4.07 18.81 11.44
CA TYR A 181 -4.94 19.87 11.92
C TYR A 181 -4.54 20.40 13.30
N LYS A 182 -4.81 21.68 13.54
CA LYS A 182 -4.74 22.27 14.88
C LYS A 182 -5.99 21.96 15.69
N GLU A 183 -7.15 21.92 15.04
CA GLU A 183 -8.45 21.64 15.62
C GLU A 183 -8.64 20.17 15.97
N PHE A 184 -9.47 19.89 16.97
CA PHE A 184 -9.86 18.55 17.42
C PHE A 184 -11.28 18.26 16.91
N ASN A 185 -11.38 17.66 15.75
CA ASN A 185 -12.64 17.45 15.00
C ASN A 185 -12.79 16.03 14.43
N GLY A 186 -12.07 15.07 15.01
CA GLY A 186 -12.13 13.66 14.58
C GLY A 186 -11.22 13.31 13.42
N PHE A 187 -10.39 14.24 12.91
CA PHE A 187 -9.54 14.03 11.75
C PHE A 187 -8.09 14.43 12.00
N PHE A 188 -7.13 13.69 11.43
CA PHE A 188 -5.73 14.09 11.47
C PHE A 188 -5.40 15.19 10.48
N THR A 189 -5.93 15.11 9.26
CA THR A 189 -5.59 16.00 8.14
C THR A 189 -6.87 16.44 7.40
N GLU A 190 -6.75 17.42 6.53
CA GLU A 190 -7.84 17.77 5.63
C GLU A 190 -8.17 16.60 4.68
N TYR A 191 -7.15 15.90 4.18
CA TYR A 191 -7.32 14.76 3.31
C TYR A 191 -8.13 13.62 3.93
N SER A 192 -8.07 13.45 5.25
CA SER A 192 -8.93 12.53 6.01
C SER A 192 -10.43 12.79 5.78
N LYS A 193 -10.83 14.00 5.39
CA LYS A 193 -12.25 14.36 5.14
C LYS A 193 -12.72 14.02 3.72
N SER A 194 -11.85 13.52 2.87
CA SER A 194 -12.21 13.20 1.48
C SER A 194 -13.12 11.97 1.39
N THR A 195 -12.67 10.82 1.82
CA THR A 195 -13.48 9.58 1.87
C THR A 195 -13.22 8.80 3.16
N ALA A 196 -14.11 7.86 3.49
CA ALA A 196 -13.93 7.01 4.66
C ALA A 196 -12.68 6.12 4.54
N SER A 197 -12.34 5.66 3.33
CA SER A 197 -11.13 4.89 3.05
C SER A 197 -9.87 5.70 3.31
N GLU A 198 -9.82 6.96 2.82
CA GLU A 198 -8.68 7.85 3.04
C GLU A 198 -8.52 8.24 4.52
N ASP A 199 -9.63 8.44 5.21
CA ASP A 199 -9.60 8.72 6.65
C ASP A 199 -9.03 7.55 7.46
N MET A 200 -9.45 6.32 7.14
CA MET A 200 -8.88 5.12 7.76
C MET A 200 -7.38 5.00 7.47
N ALA A 201 -6.95 5.27 6.24
CA ALA A 201 -5.54 5.24 5.83
C ALA A 201 -4.72 6.33 6.54
N GLU A 202 -5.25 7.55 6.68
CA GLU A 202 -4.63 8.63 7.43
C GLU A 202 -4.49 8.27 8.91
N VAL A 203 -5.53 7.75 9.55
CA VAL A 203 -5.46 7.30 10.96
C VAL A 203 -4.43 6.20 11.13
N TYR A 204 -4.43 5.18 10.28
CA TYR A 204 -3.45 4.11 10.33
C TYR A 204 -2.02 4.60 10.13
N SER A 205 -1.79 5.45 9.14
CA SER A 205 -0.46 5.99 8.84
C SER A 205 0.13 6.77 10.02
N HIS A 206 -0.68 7.56 10.73
CA HIS A 206 -0.24 8.25 11.93
C HIS A 206 0.06 7.29 13.09
N ILE A 207 -0.76 6.25 13.29
CA ILE A 207 -0.51 5.21 14.31
C ILE A 207 0.89 4.58 14.13
N ILE A 208 1.30 4.33 12.88
CA ILE A 208 2.58 3.68 12.59
C ILE A 208 3.75 4.67 12.57
N SER A 209 3.54 5.90 12.15
CA SER A 209 4.62 6.87 11.92
C SER A 209 4.90 7.80 13.11
N ASP A 210 3.88 8.15 13.91
CA ASP A 210 4.03 9.18 14.96
C ASP A 210 3.13 8.90 16.17
N LYS A 211 3.63 8.07 17.09
CA LYS A 211 2.92 7.71 18.34
C LYS A 211 2.62 8.94 19.21
N ASN A 212 3.52 9.92 19.25
CA ASN A 212 3.38 11.08 20.12
C ASN A 212 2.20 11.96 19.66
N ILE A 213 2.07 12.19 18.34
CA ILE A 213 0.94 12.95 17.82
C ILE A 213 -0.38 12.22 18.02
N VAL A 214 -0.38 10.89 17.86
CA VAL A 214 -1.58 10.07 18.09
C VAL A 214 -2.02 10.18 19.55
N GLU A 215 -1.11 9.99 20.51
CA GLU A 215 -1.41 10.12 21.94
C GLU A 215 -1.90 11.51 22.30
N PHE A 216 -1.19 12.55 21.88
CA PHE A 216 -1.58 13.93 22.12
C PHE A 216 -2.98 14.26 21.59
N ARG A 217 -3.29 13.81 20.36
CA ARG A 217 -4.57 14.08 19.70
C ARG A 217 -5.71 13.29 20.35
N THR A 218 -5.53 12.02 20.61
CA THR A 218 -6.59 11.14 21.17
C THR A 218 -6.94 11.51 22.61
N ASN A 219 -6.06 12.12 23.36
CA ASN A 219 -6.34 12.64 24.70
C ASN A 219 -7.30 13.84 24.68
N LYS A 220 -7.43 14.55 23.55
CA LYS A 220 -8.24 15.76 23.40
C LYS A 220 -9.41 15.57 22.44
N ASP A 221 -9.41 14.53 21.64
CA ASP A 221 -10.38 14.29 20.57
C ASP A 221 -11.03 12.90 20.75
N PRO A 222 -12.25 12.83 21.34
CA PRO A 222 -12.92 11.56 21.59
C PRO A 222 -13.31 10.80 20.31
N ILE A 223 -13.59 11.52 19.20
CA ILE A 223 -13.92 10.91 17.92
C ILE A 223 -12.67 10.23 17.36
N LEU A 224 -11.56 10.97 17.34
CA LEU A 224 -10.29 10.44 16.85
C LEU A 224 -9.81 9.25 17.70
N LYS A 225 -10.03 9.29 19.03
CA LYS A 225 -9.75 8.16 19.92
C LYS A 225 -10.50 6.89 19.50
N LYS A 226 -11.83 7.00 19.26
CA LYS A 226 -12.63 5.86 18.77
C LYS A 226 -12.13 5.33 17.42
N LYS A 227 -11.72 6.22 16.52
CA LYS A 227 -11.14 5.85 15.22
C LYS A 227 -9.83 5.08 15.37
N VAL A 228 -8.91 5.55 16.20
CA VAL A 228 -7.64 4.86 16.51
C VAL A 228 -7.89 3.48 17.12
N GLU A 229 -8.81 3.38 18.08
CA GLU A 229 -9.22 2.11 18.70
C GLU A 229 -9.83 1.14 17.66
N PHE A 230 -10.67 1.65 16.76
CA PHE A 230 -11.25 0.86 15.66
C PHE A 230 -10.16 0.27 14.76
N ILE A 231 -9.21 1.08 14.30
CA ILE A 231 -8.09 0.61 13.46
C ILE A 231 -7.27 -0.44 14.20
N LYS A 232 -6.79 -0.14 15.42
CA LYS A 232 -5.97 -1.08 16.21
C LYS A 232 -6.68 -2.40 16.44
N LYS A 233 -7.94 -2.37 16.86
CA LYS A 233 -8.75 -3.58 17.08
C LYS A 233 -8.86 -4.45 15.83
N ASN A 234 -9.04 -3.86 14.65
CA ASN A 234 -9.23 -4.61 13.42
C ASN A 234 -7.90 -5.12 12.83
N ILE A 235 -6.80 -4.39 12.97
CA ILE A 235 -5.45 -4.89 12.65
C ILE A 235 -5.12 -6.13 13.51
N LEU A 236 -5.42 -6.11 14.80
CA LEU A 236 -5.19 -7.25 15.69
C LEU A 236 -6.04 -8.49 15.37
N LYS A 237 -7.13 -8.36 14.61
CA LYS A 237 -7.85 -9.52 14.07
C LYS A 237 -7.12 -10.17 12.90
N ILE A 238 -6.39 -9.38 12.11
CA ILE A 238 -5.56 -9.89 11.01
C ILE A 238 -4.30 -10.54 11.59
N ASP A 239 -3.67 -9.85 12.53
CA ASP A 239 -2.50 -10.35 13.22
C ASP A 239 -2.50 -9.95 14.71
N LYS A 240 -2.76 -10.92 15.57
CA LYS A 240 -2.79 -10.72 17.03
C LYS A 240 -1.44 -10.28 17.63
N ASN A 241 -0.33 -10.51 16.90
CA ASN A 241 1.01 -10.19 17.33
C ASN A 241 1.52 -8.86 16.72
N PHE A 242 0.66 -8.15 15.95
CA PHE A 242 1.06 -6.88 15.33
C PHE A 242 1.46 -5.84 16.38
N VAL A 243 2.62 -5.22 16.20
CA VAL A 243 3.17 -4.17 17.09
C VAL A 243 2.97 -2.80 16.44
N PHE A 244 2.28 -1.89 17.17
CA PHE A 244 2.03 -0.52 16.74
C PHE A 244 3.15 0.44 17.14
#